data_82b2d82771471d8f6b75be0600d76fa0
#
_entry.id   82b2d82771471d8f6b75be0600d76fa0
#
_cell.length_a   1.000
_cell.length_b   1.000
_cell.length_c   1.000
_cell.angle_alpha   90.00
_cell.angle_beta   90.00
_cell.angle_gamma   90.00
#
_symmetry.space_group_name_H-M   'P 1'
#
loop_
_entity.id
_entity.type
_entity.pdbx_description
1 polymer ?
#
loop_
_entity_poly.entity_id
_entity_poly.type
_entity_poly.pdbx_seq_one_letter_code
_entity_poly.pdbx_strand_id
1 'polypeptide(L)'
;MKKTHRNKKTNRTTQRLTVAGACLGIIAVGGLAAQAQTADGDKVAALEKQNQTLQDRLAALEDMAKKEGLLPSGDPPKKMVSAMSNMTISGFVQTSYFYNLQHPSGGESAGYLWNTKDNSFSLNKFKLTVAGKPVETDKWDATYKASLMFGDDAPDLNTPGSGPTGGGNTSFNDLREAYIELNVPIGTGLNIKAGELISLLNWESGDGGAANPNFSQGLQWWYTGNGPSAGIQGTYNFTDKFGATLRVDNGLYQGPVDANQGKAFSGSLNFKPTDKWWFNIVGWFDDQSAGSSTSGIETIGGYQFTEKLGTGYEVDYFHFGPASGSTGTADLWSVGGWVWYNFTSKVGAAFRADFVSQDHGLLGPAVRPGAGLTPTGSTLDGGNMGSLTATLNFTPAANIKIQPEIRYDYTSYNGALNGDSSRVIIGCGASYMF
;
A
#
# COMPACT_ATOMS: atom_id res chain seq x y z
N MET A 1 -48.81 24.37 47.65
CA MET A 1 -50.03 24.17 46.84
C MET A 1 -49.62 23.70 45.42
N LYS A 2 -49.96 22.48 45.17
CA LYS A 2 -50.40 21.79 43.95
C LYS A 2 -50.52 22.61 42.68
N LYS A 3 -49.84 22.18 41.57
CA LYS A 3 -50.50 21.41 40.51
C LYS A 3 -49.49 20.97 39.42
N THR A 4 -49.55 19.70 39.17
CA THR A 4 -49.00 18.91 38.06
C THR A 4 -49.55 19.38 36.70
N HIS A 5 -48.67 19.46 35.70
CA HIS A 5 -49.10 19.22 34.32
C HIS A 5 -48.09 18.36 33.59
N ARG A 6 -48.59 17.22 33.24
CA ARG A 6 -48.01 16.16 32.40
C ARG A 6 -48.14 16.57 30.95
N ASN A 7 -47.03 16.64 30.23
CA ASN A 7 -47.15 16.74 28.75
C ASN A 7 -46.34 15.59 28.12
N LYS A 8 -47.06 14.81 27.39
CA LYS A 8 -46.62 13.72 26.52
C LYS A 8 -45.69 14.26 25.45
N LYS A 9 -44.45 13.80 25.38
CA LYS A 9 -43.62 13.85 24.18
C LYS A 9 -43.65 12.47 23.50
N THR A 10 -44.28 12.46 22.35
CA THR A 10 -44.34 11.37 21.41
C THR A 10 -42.93 10.99 20.91
N ASN A 11 -42.58 9.74 21.07
CA ASN A 11 -41.41 9.08 20.46
C ASN A 11 -41.53 9.11 18.91
N ARG A 12 -40.68 9.86 18.29
CA ARG A 12 -40.36 9.75 16.85
C ARG A 12 -38.83 9.68 16.66
N THR A 13 -38.22 8.63 17.14
CA THR A 13 -36.78 8.38 16.88
C THR A 13 -36.47 6.90 17.00
N THR A 14 -37.13 6.06 16.23
CA THR A 14 -36.76 4.64 16.13
C THR A 14 -37.26 4.04 14.81
N GLN A 15 -36.81 4.60 13.70
CA GLN A 15 -37.09 3.97 12.38
C GLN A 15 -35.98 4.22 11.33
N ARG A 16 -34.73 4.50 11.74
CA ARG A 16 -33.62 4.67 10.76
C ARG A 16 -32.43 3.76 10.95
N LEU A 17 -32.57 2.64 11.64
CA LEU A 17 -31.43 1.76 11.96
C LEU A 17 -31.67 0.27 11.67
N THR A 18 -32.48 -0.06 10.67
CA THR A 18 -32.76 -1.47 10.35
C THR A 18 -32.57 -1.85 8.87
N VAL A 19 -31.87 -1.05 8.07
CA VAL A 19 -31.61 -1.39 6.67
C VAL A 19 -30.15 -1.83 6.41
N ALA A 20 -29.25 -1.64 7.36
CA ALA A 20 -27.83 -2.04 7.20
C ALA A 20 -27.50 -3.47 7.65
N GLY A 21 -28.47 -4.24 8.15
CA GLY A 21 -28.23 -5.57 8.72
C GLY A 21 -28.55 -6.77 7.82
N ALA A 22 -29.08 -6.54 6.63
CA ALA A 22 -29.64 -7.64 5.80
C ALA A 22 -28.70 -8.21 4.72
N CYS A 23 -27.46 -7.70 4.58
CA CYS A 23 -26.53 -8.17 3.55
C CYS A 23 -25.41 -9.11 4.05
N LEU A 24 -25.41 -9.53 5.30
CA LEU A 24 -24.34 -10.35 5.89
C LEU A 24 -24.79 -11.78 6.33
N GLY A 25 -25.85 -12.30 5.76
CA GLY A 25 -26.45 -13.58 6.18
C GLY A 25 -26.38 -14.76 5.22
N ILE A 26 -25.62 -14.72 4.12
CA ILE A 26 -25.58 -15.84 3.15
C ILE A 26 -24.13 -16.24 2.86
N ILE A 27 -23.37 -16.66 3.85
CA ILE A 27 -22.21 -17.57 3.67
C ILE A 27 -22.02 -18.35 4.97
N ALA A 28 -22.76 -19.41 5.17
CA ALA A 28 -22.39 -20.55 6.02
C ALA A 28 -23.46 -21.66 5.97
N VAL A 29 -23.61 -22.37 4.85
CA VAL A 29 -24.15 -23.73 4.87
C VAL A 29 -23.48 -24.54 3.77
N GLY A 30 -22.38 -25.14 4.11
CA GLY A 30 -21.71 -26.11 3.27
C GLY A 30 -20.82 -27.00 4.13
N GLY A 31 -21.38 -28.02 4.71
CA GLY A 31 -20.58 -29.06 5.35
C GLY A 31 -21.15 -29.58 6.66
N LEU A 32 -22.13 -30.47 6.58
CA LEU A 32 -22.40 -31.54 7.57
C LEU A 32 -23.57 -32.38 7.07
N ALA A 33 -23.28 -33.33 6.20
CA ALA A 33 -24.20 -34.40 5.86
C ALA A 33 -23.60 -35.73 6.33
N ALA A 34 -24.05 -36.19 7.46
CA ALA A 34 -24.25 -37.62 7.74
C ALA A 34 -24.83 -37.84 9.13
N GLN A 35 -25.97 -38.55 9.16
CA GLN A 35 -26.65 -39.14 10.31
C GLN A 35 -27.65 -38.26 11.08
N ALA A 36 -28.90 -38.31 10.61
CA ALA A 36 -30.10 -38.58 11.44
C ALA A 36 -31.32 -38.61 10.51
N GLN A 37 -31.72 -39.77 10.06
CA GLN A 37 -33.01 -40.01 9.43
C GLN A 37 -34.10 -40.05 10.52
N THR A 38 -35.19 -39.32 10.25
CA THR A 38 -36.55 -39.39 10.82
C THR A 38 -37.08 -38.23 11.69
N ALA A 39 -36.32 -37.15 11.90
CA ALA A 39 -36.90 -35.95 12.53
C ALA A 39 -36.80 -34.68 11.63
N ASP A 40 -36.39 -34.81 10.38
CA ASP A 40 -36.01 -33.70 9.51
C ASP A 40 -37.07 -33.24 8.50
N GLY A 41 -38.10 -34.02 8.23
CA GLY A 41 -39.12 -33.62 7.25
C GLY A 41 -39.86 -32.33 7.63
N ASP A 42 -40.25 -32.22 8.87
CA ASP A 42 -41.01 -31.07 9.36
C ASP A 42 -40.10 -29.81 9.48
N LYS A 43 -38.81 -30.00 9.81
CA LYS A 43 -37.84 -28.90 9.87
C LYS A 43 -37.46 -28.40 8.48
N VAL A 44 -37.29 -29.31 7.51
CA VAL A 44 -37.01 -28.93 6.13
C VAL A 44 -38.20 -28.18 5.53
N ALA A 45 -39.44 -28.66 5.71
CA ALA A 45 -40.65 -27.96 5.26
C ALA A 45 -40.82 -26.59 5.96
N ALA A 46 -40.45 -26.46 7.23
CA ALA A 46 -40.47 -25.20 7.95
C ALA A 46 -39.41 -24.21 7.44
N LEU A 47 -38.19 -24.68 7.11
CA LEU A 47 -37.13 -23.91 6.50
C LEU A 47 -37.44 -23.47 5.08
N GLU A 48 -38.05 -24.36 4.27
CA GLU A 48 -38.52 -24.02 2.92
C GLU A 48 -39.60 -22.95 2.95
N LYS A 49 -40.57 -23.06 3.86
CA LYS A 49 -41.61 -22.07 4.07
C LYS A 49 -41.03 -20.73 4.56
N GLN A 50 -40.03 -20.77 5.44
CA GLN A 50 -39.34 -19.58 5.91
C GLN A 50 -38.53 -18.93 4.78
N ASN A 51 -37.88 -19.70 3.93
CA ASN A 51 -37.13 -19.24 2.78
C ASN A 51 -38.08 -18.61 1.73
N GLN A 52 -39.23 -19.22 1.45
CA GLN A 52 -40.24 -18.64 0.58
C GLN A 52 -40.77 -17.31 1.15
N THR A 53 -41.04 -17.25 2.45
CA THR A 53 -41.49 -15.99 3.11
C THR A 53 -40.42 -14.89 3.05
N LEU A 54 -39.13 -15.24 3.13
CA LEU A 54 -38.02 -14.28 2.99
C LEU A 54 -37.90 -13.78 1.55
N GLN A 55 -38.08 -14.68 0.55
CA GLN A 55 -38.07 -14.30 -0.86
C GLN A 55 -39.23 -13.35 -1.19
N ASP A 56 -40.43 -13.63 -0.69
CA ASP A 56 -41.62 -12.79 -0.88
C ASP A 56 -41.43 -11.40 -0.22
N ARG A 57 -40.78 -11.35 0.96
CA ARG A 57 -40.45 -10.09 1.64
C ARG A 57 -39.37 -9.31 0.90
N LEU A 58 -38.38 -9.99 0.32
CA LEU A 58 -37.35 -9.35 -0.49
C LEU A 58 -37.95 -8.71 -1.74
N ALA A 59 -38.82 -9.45 -2.46
CA ALA A 59 -39.53 -8.93 -3.63
C ALA A 59 -40.42 -7.72 -3.28
N ALA A 60 -41.12 -7.76 -2.15
CA ALA A 60 -41.93 -6.65 -1.69
C ALA A 60 -41.08 -5.41 -1.28
N LEU A 61 -39.90 -5.62 -0.71
CA LEU A 61 -38.97 -4.53 -0.40
C LEU A 61 -38.34 -3.92 -1.65
N GLU A 62 -38.02 -4.75 -2.64
CA GLU A 62 -37.54 -4.28 -3.94
C GLU A 62 -38.61 -3.45 -4.69
N ASP A 63 -39.86 -3.88 -4.64
CA ASP A 63 -40.97 -3.15 -5.24
C ASP A 63 -41.23 -1.82 -4.52
N MET A 64 -41.14 -1.79 -3.20
CA MET A 64 -41.23 -0.54 -2.44
C MET A 64 -40.07 0.40 -2.77
N ALA A 65 -38.83 -0.13 -2.84
CA ALA A 65 -37.66 0.66 -3.17
C ALA A 65 -37.72 1.23 -4.60
N LYS A 66 -38.32 0.49 -5.56
CA LYS A 66 -38.62 1.00 -6.91
C LYS A 66 -39.67 2.11 -6.90
N LYS A 67 -40.74 1.96 -6.10
CA LYS A 67 -41.79 2.98 -5.96
C LYS A 67 -41.33 4.27 -5.28
N GLU A 68 -40.39 4.15 -4.33
CA GLU A 68 -39.78 5.28 -3.62
C GLU A 68 -38.63 5.93 -4.41
N GLY A 69 -38.33 5.45 -5.63
CA GLY A 69 -37.23 5.96 -6.46
C GLY A 69 -35.84 5.66 -5.93
N LEU A 70 -35.74 4.73 -4.98
CA LEU A 70 -34.46 4.26 -4.43
C LEU A 70 -33.79 3.20 -5.30
N LEU A 71 -34.57 2.57 -6.18
CA LEU A 71 -34.10 1.66 -7.25
C LEU A 71 -34.66 2.12 -8.59
N PRO A 72 -33.92 1.97 -9.70
CA PRO A 72 -34.43 2.25 -11.03
C PRO A 72 -35.71 1.47 -11.32
N SER A 73 -36.71 2.10 -11.94
CA SER A 73 -37.99 1.50 -12.29
C SER A 73 -37.95 0.58 -13.52
N GLY A 74 -36.81 0.07 -13.89
CA GLY A 74 -36.60 -0.94 -14.93
C GLY A 74 -35.61 -1.97 -14.45
N ASP A 75 -35.57 -3.15 -15.07
CA ASP A 75 -34.46 -4.10 -14.82
C ASP A 75 -33.16 -3.38 -15.08
N PRO A 76 -32.29 -3.19 -14.05
CA PRO A 76 -31.00 -2.58 -14.29
C PRO A 76 -30.28 -3.45 -15.32
N PRO A 77 -29.58 -2.87 -16.28
CA PRO A 77 -28.87 -3.66 -17.28
C PRO A 77 -28.01 -4.69 -16.52
N LYS A 78 -28.25 -5.97 -16.78
CA LYS A 78 -27.61 -7.11 -16.07
C LYS A 78 -26.11 -6.95 -15.89
N LYS A 79 -25.45 -6.20 -16.79
CA LYS A 79 -24.01 -5.86 -16.71
C LYS A 79 -23.65 -4.92 -15.56
N MET A 80 -24.53 -4.02 -15.15
CA MET A 80 -24.22 -3.03 -14.11
C MET A 80 -24.33 -3.65 -12.71
N VAL A 81 -25.35 -4.47 -12.47
CA VAL A 81 -25.52 -5.19 -11.18
C VAL A 81 -24.40 -6.24 -10.99
N SER A 82 -24.04 -6.95 -12.06
CA SER A 82 -22.92 -7.92 -11.98
C SER A 82 -21.57 -7.25 -11.76
N ALA A 83 -21.32 -6.05 -12.33
CA ALA A 83 -20.11 -5.29 -12.09
C ALA A 83 -20.01 -4.83 -10.62
N MET A 84 -21.10 -4.33 -10.05
CA MET A 84 -21.11 -3.87 -8.64
C MET A 84 -21.01 -5.04 -7.64
N SER A 85 -21.61 -6.20 -7.91
CA SER A 85 -21.54 -7.36 -7.03
C SER A 85 -20.14 -7.98 -6.94
N ASN A 86 -19.27 -7.65 -7.90
CA ASN A 86 -17.90 -8.14 -8.01
C ASN A 86 -16.84 -7.09 -7.66
N MET A 87 -17.27 -5.94 -7.16
CA MET A 87 -16.40 -4.82 -6.81
C MET A 87 -16.16 -4.78 -5.29
N THR A 88 -14.93 -4.55 -4.90
CA THR A 88 -14.54 -4.23 -3.52
C THR A 88 -14.11 -2.77 -3.43
N ILE A 89 -14.52 -2.10 -2.37
CA ILE A 89 -14.04 -0.78 -2.01
C ILE A 89 -13.33 -0.93 -0.68
N SER A 90 -12.10 -0.45 -0.61
CA SER A 90 -11.28 -0.51 0.60
C SER A 90 -10.36 0.70 0.66
N GLY A 91 -9.76 0.93 1.80
CA GLY A 91 -8.84 2.05 1.95
C GLY A 91 -8.39 2.26 3.38
N PHE A 92 -7.76 3.40 3.61
CA PHE A 92 -7.37 3.82 4.95
C PHE A 92 -7.23 5.34 5.05
N VAL A 93 -7.35 5.84 6.28
CA VAL A 93 -6.96 7.20 6.68
C VAL A 93 -5.78 7.08 7.63
N GLN A 94 -4.74 7.87 7.42
CA GLN A 94 -3.53 7.87 8.23
C GLN A 94 -3.18 9.29 8.66
N THR A 95 -3.02 9.47 9.97
CA THR A 95 -2.69 10.75 10.60
C THR A 95 -1.52 10.58 11.55
N SER A 96 -0.77 11.65 11.79
CA SER A 96 0.33 11.62 12.76
C SER A 96 0.58 12.96 13.42
N TYR A 97 1.36 12.90 14.50
CA TYR A 97 2.07 14.03 15.10
C TYR A 97 3.47 13.55 15.44
N PHE A 98 4.47 14.22 14.87
CA PHE A 98 5.89 13.98 15.13
C PHE A 98 6.60 15.24 15.59
N TYR A 99 7.61 15.07 16.42
CA TYR A 99 8.40 16.13 17.00
C TYR A 99 9.89 15.78 16.85
N ASN A 100 10.60 16.64 16.14
CA ASN A 100 12.05 16.53 15.93
C ASN A 100 12.77 17.32 17.01
N LEU A 101 13.59 16.64 17.83
CA LEU A 101 14.28 17.24 18.96
C LEU A 101 15.33 18.31 18.55
N GLN A 102 15.71 18.36 17.27
CA GLN A 102 16.61 19.38 16.71
C GLN A 102 15.89 20.67 16.29
N HIS A 103 14.54 20.72 16.38
CA HIS A 103 13.73 21.89 16.08
C HIS A 103 14.05 22.56 14.73
N PRO A 104 13.81 21.89 13.60
CA PRO A 104 14.12 22.45 12.30
C PRO A 104 13.38 23.76 12.05
N SER A 105 14.11 24.82 11.68
CA SER A 105 13.57 26.18 11.52
C SER A 105 12.47 26.30 10.46
N GLY A 106 12.39 25.34 9.54
CA GLY A 106 11.36 25.27 8.49
C GLY A 106 10.10 24.49 8.87
N GLY A 107 10.05 23.91 10.09
CA GLY A 107 8.94 23.04 10.49
C GLY A 107 8.88 21.71 9.72
N GLU A 108 9.98 21.33 9.07
CA GLU A 108 10.11 20.09 8.32
C GLU A 108 11.43 19.39 8.58
N SER A 109 11.40 18.09 8.78
CA SER A 109 12.59 17.25 8.94
C SER A 109 13.16 16.90 7.56
N ALA A 110 14.39 17.33 7.28
CA ALA A 110 15.10 17.05 6.03
C ALA A 110 15.54 15.57 5.95
N GLY A 111 15.87 15.10 4.74
CA GLY A 111 16.55 13.84 4.50
C GLY A 111 15.64 12.64 4.27
N TYR A 112 14.34 12.81 4.24
CA TYR A 112 13.35 11.85 3.73
C TYR A 112 12.04 12.58 3.40
N LEU A 113 11.10 11.92 2.74
CA LEU A 113 9.90 12.58 2.18
C LEU A 113 8.60 12.30 2.92
N TRP A 114 8.57 11.33 3.79
CA TRP A 114 7.35 10.93 4.51
C TRP A 114 7.42 11.40 5.95
N ASN A 115 6.27 11.80 6.50
CA ASN A 115 6.19 12.27 7.88
C ASN A 115 7.17 13.40 8.19
N THR A 116 7.39 14.29 7.21
CA THR A 116 8.41 15.37 7.31
C THR A 116 8.01 16.48 8.25
N LYS A 117 6.71 16.67 8.50
CA LYS A 117 6.20 17.78 9.31
C LYS A 117 6.63 17.65 10.76
N ASP A 118 7.35 18.68 11.25
CA ASP A 118 7.73 18.80 12.66
C ASP A 118 6.68 19.54 13.45
N ASN A 119 6.42 19.09 14.69
CA ASN A 119 5.54 19.73 15.65
C ASN A 119 4.15 20.06 15.09
N SER A 120 3.62 19.21 14.23
CA SER A 120 2.38 19.43 13.52
C SER A 120 1.52 18.18 13.47
N PHE A 121 0.20 18.36 13.60
CA PHE A 121 -0.74 17.29 13.26
C PHE A 121 -0.89 17.23 11.74
N SER A 122 -0.67 16.05 11.16
CA SER A 122 -0.68 15.82 9.73
C SER A 122 -1.74 14.80 9.33
N LEU A 123 -2.42 15.05 8.21
CA LEU A 123 -3.14 14.03 7.45
C LEU A 123 -2.14 13.47 6.43
N ASN A 124 -1.48 12.38 6.80
CA ASN A 124 -0.40 11.80 5.98
C ASN A 124 -0.95 11.20 4.69
N LYS A 125 -1.94 10.35 4.80
CA LYS A 125 -2.51 9.63 3.66
C LYS A 125 -3.99 9.33 3.87
N PHE A 126 -4.77 9.52 2.81
CA PHE A 126 -6.07 8.92 2.62
C PHE A 126 -6.04 8.14 1.32
N LYS A 127 -6.16 6.81 1.39
CA LYS A 127 -6.17 5.93 0.21
C LYS A 127 -7.56 5.34 0.01
N LEU A 128 -8.03 5.41 -1.23
CA LEU A 128 -9.26 4.76 -1.68
C LEU A 128 -8.90 3.80 -2.81
N THR A 129 -9.27 2.54 -2.66
CA THR A 129 -9.05 1.48 -3.64
C THR A 129 -10.36 0.89 -4.09
N VAL A 130 -10.53 0.78 -5.39
CA VAL A 130 -11.62 0.04 -6.05
C VAL A 130 -11.00 -1.08 -6.85
N ALA A 131 -11.44 -2.31 -6.63
CA ALA A 131 -10.92 -3.48 -7.32
C ALA A 131 -12.03 -4.47 -7.67
N GLY A 132 -11.87 -5.15 -8.80
CA GLY A 132 -12.67 -6.32 -9.15
C GLY A 132 -12.27 -7.54 -8.33
N LYS A 133 -12.92 -8.66 -8.55
CA LYS A 133 -12.53 -9.95 -7.97
C LYS A 133 -11.12 -10.34 -8.44
N PRO A 134 -10.37 -11.10 -7.63
CA PRO A 134 -9.18 -11.78 -8.11
C PRO A 134 -9.50 -12.68 -9.31
N VAL A 135 -8.60 -12.73 -10.29
CA VAL A 135 -8.74 -13.59 -11.47
C VAL A 135 -8.68 -15.08 -11.10
N GLU A 136 -9.45 -15.89 -11.81
CA GLU A 136 -9.36 -17.35 -11.71
C GLU A 136 -8.26 -17.86 -12.64
N THR A 137 -7.38 -18.75 -12.15
CA THR A 137 -6.16 -19.13 -12.87
C THR A 137 -6.35 -20.25 -13.90
N ASP A 138 -7.45 -20.99 -13.81
CA ASP A 138 -7.77 -22.15 -14.66
C ASP A 138 -8.53 -21.79 -15.95
N LYS A 139 -8.90 -20.52 -16.12
CA LYS A 139 -9.63 -20.02 -17.29
C LYS A 139 -9.17 -18.62 -17.69
N TRP A 140 -9.56 -18.18 -18.88
CA TRP A 140 -9.49 -16.77 -19.26
C TRP A 140 -10.38 -15.96 -18.32
N ASP A 141 -9.77 -15.05 -17.60
CA ASP A 141 -10.47 -14.16 -16.68
C ASP A 141 -9.77 -12.81 -16.62
N ALA A 142 -10.52 -11.77 -16.28
CA ALA A 142 -9.97 -10.41 -16.22
C ALA A 142 -10.55 -9.65 -15.04
N THR A 143 -9.72 -8.78 -14.47
CA THR A 143 -10.10 -7.87 -13.40
C THR A 143 -9.41 -6.52 -13.55
N TYR A 144 -9.62 -5.64 -12.60
CA TYR A 144 -8.99 -4.32 -12.55
C TYR A 144 -8.73 -3.91 -11.12
N LYS A 145 -7.84 -2.95 -10.96
CA LYS A 145 -7.63 -2.23 -9.70
C LYS A 145 -7.33 -0.77 -10.00
N ALA A 146 -7.88 0.13 -9.19
CA ALA A 146 -7.55 1.54 -9.20
C ALA A 146 -7.48 2.05 -7.76
N SER A 147 -6.43 2.81 -7.43
CA SER A 147 -6.25 3.42 -6.11
C SER A 147 -5.91 4.89 -6.26
N LEU A 148 -6.61 5.72 -5.50
CA LEU A 148 -6.30 7.14 -5.34
C LEU A 148 -5.71 7.35 -3.96
N MET A 149 -4.76 8.29 -3.84
CA MET A 149 -4.13 8.64 -2.57
C MET A 149 -3.97 10.16 -2.47
N PHE A 150 -4.37 10.70 -1.32
CA PHE A 150 -4.31 12.11 -0.96
C PHE A 150 -3.61 12.26 0.39
N GLY A 151 -3.12 13.44 0.69
CA GLY A 151 -2.48 13.77 1.97
C GLY A 151 -1.08 14.32 1.81
N ASP A 152 -0.42 14.62 2.93
CA ASP A 152 0.90 15.27 2.94
C ASP A 152 1.99 14.42 2.27
N ASP A 153 1.92 13.09 2.42
CA ASP A 153 2.90 12.15 1.85
C ASP A 153 2.53 11.69 0.42
N ALA A 154 1.31 11.98 -0.04
CA ALA A 154 0.78 11.43 -1.29
C ALA A 154 1.54 11.89 -2.55
N PRO A 155 1.99 13.16 -2.69
CA PRO A 155 2.70 13.60 -3.87
C PRO A 155 3.98 12.80 -4.17
N ASP A 156 4.63 12.28 -3.13
CA ASP A 156 5.87 11.51 -3.25
C ASP A 156 5.64 10.01 -3.46
N LEU A 157 4.40 9.57 -3.33
CA LEU A 157 4.00 8.17 -3.46
C LEU A 157 3.20 7.87 -4.71
N ASN A 158 2.53 8.89 -5.24
CA ASN A 158 1.66 8.77 -6.40
C ASN A 158 2.45 8.75 -7.71
N THR A 159 1.74 8.44 -8.76
CA THR A 159 2.23 8.49 -10.12
C THR A 159 2.83 9.86 -10.42
N PRO A 160 4.08 9.94 -10.91
CA PRO A 160 4.66 11.22 -11.31
C PRO A 160 3.83 11.82 -12.44
N GLY A 161 3.20 12.95 -12.19
CA GLY A 161 2.34 13.66 -13.14
C GLY A 161 3.10 14.43 -14.23
N SER A 162 4.40 14.35 -14.26
CA SER A 162 5.22 15.24 -15.05
C SER A 162 5.73 14.66 -16.35
N GLY A 163 5.58 15.41 -17.40
CA GLY A 163 6.57 15.44 -18.45
C GLY A 163 7.83 16.20 -17.98
N PRO A 164 8.97 16.07 -18.70
CA PRO A 164 10.32 16.49 -18.29
C PRO A 164 10.52 18.00 -18.08
N THR A 165 9.52 18.80 -18.19
CA THR A 165 9.64 20.28 -18.19
C THR A 165 8.89 20.96 -17.04
N GLY A 166 8.48 20.24 -15.99
CA GLY A 166 7.76 20.86 -14.87
C GLY A 166 6.37 21.40 -15.22
N GLY A 167 5.94 21.28 -16.48
CA GLY A 167 4.59 21.59 -16.96
C GLY A 167 3.70 20.36 -16.91
N GLY A 168 3.77 19.59 -15.83
CA GLY A 168 3.22 18.27 -15.71
C GLY A 168 1.72 18.20 -15.92
N ASN A 169 1.28 17.09 -16.49
CA ASN A 169 -0.12 16.75 -16.51
C ASN A 169 -0.58 16.38 -15.08
N THR A 170 -1.17 17.35 -14.40
CA THR A 170 -1.65 17.21 -13.02
C THR A 170 -2.80 16.19 -12.89
N SER A 171 -3.31 15.66 -14.00
CA SER A 171 -4.42 14.70 -14.02
C SER A 171 -4.10 13.38 -13.33
N PHE A 172 -2.83 13.08 -13.08
CA PHE A 172 -2.39 11.84 -12.44
C PHE A 172 -1.84 12.04 -11.02
N ASN A 173 -1.82 13.26 -10.49
CA ASN A 173 -1.19 13.54 -9.20
C ASN A 173 -1.76 12.76 -8.03
N ASP A 174 -3.04 12.39 -8.10
CA ASP A 174 -3.74 11.63 -7.06
C ASP A 174 -3.78 10.12 -7.36
N LEU A 175 -3.25 9.69 -8.50
CA LEU A 175 -3.26 8.30 -8.91
C LEU A 175 -2.11 7.54 -8.24
N ARG A 176 -2.42 6.51 -7.46
CA ARG A 176 -1.43 5.62 -6.85
C ARG A 176 -1.13 4.41 -7.74
N GLU A 177 -2.16 3.81 -8.29
CA GLU A 177 -2.09 2.68 -9.22
C GLU A 177 -3.40 2.57 -10.00
N ALA A 178 -3.35 2.14 -11.26
CA ALA A 178 -4.53 1.77 -12.04
C ALA A 178 -4.13 0.80 -13.15
N TYR A 179 -4.67 -0.39 -13.12
CA TYR A 179 -4.35 -1.42 -14.11
C TYR A 179 -5.51 -2.36 -14.41
N ILE A 180 -5.47 -2.95 -15.58
CA ILE A 180 -6.21 -4.16 -15.91
C ILE A 180 -5.34 -5.38 -15.65
N GLU A 181 -5.95 -6.47 -15.24
CA GLU A 181 -5.31 -7.76 -14.98
C GLU A 181 -6.03 -8.84 -15.77
N LEU A 182 -5.25 -9.62 -16.52
CA LEU A 182 -5.73 -10.72 -17.36
C LEU A 182 -5.05 -12.01 -16.93
N ASN A 183 -5.82 -13.05 -16.72
CA ASN A 183 -5.29 -14.41 -16.61
C ASN A 183 -5.40 -15.15 -17.93
N VAL A 184 -4.28 -15.70 -18.39
CA VAL A 184 -4.19 -16.61 -19.52
C VAL A 184 -4.02 -18.02 -18.97
N PRO A 185 -4.92 -18.99 -19.23
CA PRO A 185 -4.90 -20.32 -18.61
C PRO A 185 -3.84 -21.23 -19.23
N ILE A 186 -2.56 -20.86 -19.08
CA ILE A 186 -1.40 -21.65 -19.51
C ILE A 186 -0.76 -22.24 -18.26
N GLY A 187 -0.72 -23.54 -18.13
CA GLY A 187 -0.16 -24.22 -16.97
C GLY A 187 -0.87 -23.83 -15.67
N THR A 188 -0.16 -23.16 -14.77
CA THR A 188 -0.70 -22.65 -13.49
C THR A 188 -1.40 -21.30 -13.61
N GLY A 189 -1.51 -20.74 -14.79
CA GLY A 189 -2.07 -19.42 -15.09
C GLY A 189 -0.98 -18.35 -15.26
N LEU A 190 -0.91 -17.76 -16.46
CA LEU A 190 -0.07 -16.60 -16.71
C LEU A 190 -0.87 -15.33 -16.40
N ASN A 191 -0.45 -14.58 -15.40
CA ASN A 191 -1.06 -13.32 -15.01
C ASN A 191 -0.38 -12.16 -15.72
N ILE A 192 -1.16 -11.34 -16.42
CA ILE A 192 -0.67 -10.15 -17.14
C ILE A 192 -1.35 -8.92 -16.56
N LYS A 193 -0.57 -7.93 -16.14
CA LYS A 193 -1.06 -6.61 -15.71
C LYS A 193 -0.58 -5.54 -16.67
N ALA A 194 -1.43 -4.57 -16.99
CA ALA A 194 -1.08 -3.43 -17.83
C ALA A 194 -1.74 -2.16 -17.29
N GLY A 195 -0.96 -1.11 -17.15
CA GLY A 195 -1.37 0.19 -16.62
C GLY A 195 -0.33 0.80 -15.71
N GLU A 196 -0.76 1.59 -14.74
CA GLU A 196 0.09 2.16 -13.71
C GLU A 196 0.27 1.16 -12.57
N LEU A 197 1.47 0.67 -12.41
CA LEU A 197 1.82 -0.46 -11.54
C LEU A 197 2.74 0.00 -10.41
N ILE A 198 2.47 -0.45 -9.19
CA ILE A 198 3.38 -0.24 -8.05
C ILE A 198 4.69 -0.98 -8.29
N SER A 199 5.78 -0.46 -7.74
CA SER A 199 7.12 -1.03 -7.82
C SER A 199 7.17 -2.51 -7.42
N LEU A 200 8.14 -3.24 -8.01
CA LEU A 200 8.54 -4.58 -7.56
C LEU A 200 9.55 -4.53 -6.42
N LEU A 201 10.16 -3.36 -6.18
CA LEU A 201 11.19 -3.12 -5.18
C LEU A 201 10.59 -2.84 -3.81
N ASN A 202 11.43 -3.01 -2.80
CA ASN A 202 11.25 -2.70 -1.39
C ASN A 202 10.38 -3.67 -0.58
N TRP A 203 10.86 -3.94 0.61
CA TRP A 203 10.16 -4.73 1.63
C TRP A 203 9.03 -3.92 2.27
N GLU A 204 9.25 -2.64 2.58
CA GLU A 204 8.22 -1.76 3.13
C GLU A 204 7.20 -1.35 2.05
N SER A 205 5.94 -1.31 2.43
CA SER A 205 4.88 -0.79 1.58
C SER A 205 4.84 0.74 1.64
N GLY A 206 4.57 1.40 0.51
CA GLY A 206 4.23 2.82 0.45
C GLY A 206 2.99 3.22 1.26
N ASP A 207 2.17 2.26 1.66
CA ASP A 207 1.02 2.48 2.53
C ASP A 207 1.42 2.78 4.00
N GLY A 208 2.72 2.66 4.33
CA GLY A 208 3.26 3.05 5.64
C GLY A 208 2.66 2.26 6.78
N GLY A 209 2.39 2.92 7.90
CA GLY A 209 1.89 2.30 9.12
C GLY A 209 0.61 1.47 8.98
N ALA A 210 -0.21 1.69 7.97
CA ALA A 210 -1.37 0.84 7.69
C ALA A 210 -0.96 -0.60 7.32
N ALA A 211 0.17 -0.76 6.61
CA ALA A 211 0.68 -2.05 6.14
C ALA A 211 1.95 -2.49 6.89
N ASN A 212 2.84 -1.56 7.27
CA ASN A 212 4.15 -1.85 7.83
C ASN A 212 4.12 -2.05 9.35
N PRO A 213 5.10 -2.77 9.92
CA PRO A 213 5.26 -2.88 11.38
C PRO A 213 5.61 -1.54 12.05
N ASN A 214 6.35 -0.65 11.36
CA ASN A 214 6.67 0.70 11.78
C ASN A 214 5.72 1.69 11.10
N PHE A 215 5.48 2.86 11.73
CA PHE A 215 4.62 3.90 11.15
C PHE A 215 5.36 4.64 10.04
N SER A 216 6.54 5.16 10.36
CA SER A 216 7.40 5.80 9.35
C SER A 216 8.09 4.75 8.47
N GLN A 217 8.41 5.14 7.25
CA GLN A 217 9.23 4.35 6.36
C GLN A 217 10.72 4.62 6.58
N GLY A 218 11.57 3.65 6.24
CA GLY A 218 13.03 3.73 6.41
C GLY A 218 13.68 4.71 5.46
N LEU A 219 14.94 5.09 5.78
CA LEU A 219 15.80 5.80 4.84
C LEU A 219 16.07 4.94 3.61
N GLN A 220 16.27 3.63 3.80
CA GLN A 220 16.43 2.68 2.71
C GLN A 220 15.29 2.81 1.70
N TRP A 221 14.04 2.72 2.14
CA TRP A 221 12.87 2.84 1.26
C TRP A 221 12.88 4.14 0.46
N TRP A 222 13.41 5.22 1.05
CA TRP A 222 13.55 6.50 0.38
C TRP A 222 14.62 6.50 -0.71
N TYR A 223 15.82 5.97 -0.41
CA TYR A 223 16.97 6.04 -1.33
C TYR A 223 17.01 4.94 -2.37
N THR A 224 16.39 3.79 -2.12
CA THR A 224 16.33 2.65 -3.04
C THR A 224 14.92 2.40 -3.58
N GLY A 225 13.91 3.09 -3.01
CA GLY A 225 12.52 2.96 -3.43
C GLY A 225 12.31 3.41 -4.86
N ASN A 226 11.39 2.71 -5.51
CA ASN A 226 10.86 3.06 -6.80
C ASN A 226 9.37 3.35 -6.67
N GLY A 227 8.87 4.39 -7.33
CA GLY A 227 7.46 4.74 -7.36
C GLY A 227 6.66 3.90 -8.35
N PRO A 228 5.37 4.20 -8.52
CA PRO A 228 4.56 3.60 -9.57
C PRO A 228 5.08 3.99 -10.96
N SER A 229 4.89 3.09 -11.92
CA SER A 229 5.29 3.30 -13.31
C SER A 229 4.28 2.69 -14.26
N ALA A 230 4.07 3.35 -15.40
CA ALA A 230 3.21 2.84 -16.46
C ALA A 230 3.93 1.76 -17.27
N GLY A 231 3.33 0.58 -17.35
CA GLY A 231 3.97 -0.55 -18.01
C GLY A 231 3.09 -1.78 -18.16
N ILE A 232 3.74 -2.86 -18.53
CA ILE A 232 3.15 -4.20 -18.64
C ILE A 232 4.00 -5.20 -17.85
N GLN A 233 3.34 -6.08 -17.11
CA GLN A 233 3.94 -7.08 -16.25
C GLN A 233 3.33 -8.45 -16.54
N GLY A 234 4.18 -9.47 -16.64
CA GLY A 234 3.77 -10.86 -16.68
C GLY A 234 4.30 -11.61 -15.47
N THR A 235 3.44 -12.34 -14.76
CA THR A 235 3.84 -13.19 -13.61
C THR A 235 3.39 -14.62 -13.86
N TYR A 236 4.31 -15.57 -13.65
CA TYR A 236 4.03 -16.98 -13.77
C TYR A 236 4.58 -17.76 -12.57
N ASN A 237 3.71 -18.52 -11.91
CA ASN A 237 4.10 -19.41 -10.82
C ASN A 237 4.36 -20.80 -11.37
N PHE A 238 5.60 -21.23 -11.44
CA PHE A 238 5.99 -22.59 -11.89
C PHE A 238 5.52 -23.65 -10.92
N THR A 239 5.54 -23.32 -9.64
CA THR A 239 5.04 -24.14 -8.53
C THR A 239 4.44 -23.24 -7.45
N ASP A 240 3.90 -23.83 -6.39
CA ASP A 240 3.47 -23.12 -5.16
C ASP A 240 4.63 -22.48 -4.37
N LYS A 241 5.89 -22.83 -4.73
CA LYS A 241 7.11 -22.38 -4.04
C LYS A 241 8.03 -21.51 -4.88
N PHE A 242 7.80 -21.46 -6.18
CA PHE A 242 8.65 -20.72 -7.10
C PHE A 242 7.86 -20.08 -8.22
N GLY A 243 8.08 -18.82 -8.46
CA GLY A 243 7.53 -18.04 -9.55
C GLY A 243 8.51 -17.03 -10.11
N ALA A 244 8.16 -16.42 -11.23
CA ALA A 244 8.90 -15.32 -11.81
C ALA A 244 7.96 -14.23 -12.32
N THR A 245 8.45 -13.00 -12.29
CA THR A 245 7.78 -11.82 -12.83
C THR A 245 8.73 -11.12 -13.79
N LEU A 246 8.23 -10.70 -14.94
CA LEU A 246 8.93 -9.84 -15.90
C LEU A 246 8.08 -8.59 -16.14
N ARG A 247 8.73 -7.45 -16.29
CA ARG A 247 8.06 -6.17 -16.43
C ARG A 247 8.82 -5.25 -17.36
N VAL A 248 8.10 -4.48 -18.16
CA VAL A 248 8.60 -3.40 -19.00
C VAL A 248 7.79 -2.15 -18.69
N ASP A 249 8.49 -1.07 -18.32
CA ASP A 249 7.91 0.22 -17.95
C ASP A 249 8.43 1.34 -18.85
N ASN A 250 7.75 2.48 -18.82
CA ASN A 250 8.25 3.72 -19.42
C ASN A 250 9.59 4.17 -18.81
N GLY A 251 9.87 3.79 -17.60
CA GLY A 251 11.09 4.05 -16.81
C GLY A 251 10.84 3.74 -15.35
N LEU A 252 11.89 3.62 -14.56
CA LEU A 252 11.75 3.53 -13.10
C LEU A 252 11.14 4.84 -12.58
N TYR A 253 10.02 4.74 -11.86
CA TYR A 253 9.28 5.89 -11.37
C TYR A 253 8.90 6.88 -12.49
N GLN A 254 8.41 6.35 -13.60
CA GLN A 254 7.96 7.12 -14.76
C GLN A 254 6.45 6.92 -14.97
N GLY A 255 5.71 8.01 -14.94
CA GLY A 255 4.26 7.99 -15.14
C GLY A 255 3.82 7.66 -16.58
N PRO A 256 2.52 7.81 -16.87
CA PRO A 256 1.94 7.43 -18.15
C PRO A 256 2.46 8.25 -19.34
N VAL A 257 3.04 9.43 -19.07
CA VAL A 257 3.62 10.28 -20.12
C VAL A 257 5.11 10.02 -20.17
N ASP A 258 5.54 9.30 -21.19
CA ASP A 258 6.94 9.07 -21.49
C ASP A 258 7.49 10.18 -22.36
N ALA A 259 8.50 10.88 -21.87
CA ALA A 259 9.13 12.01 -22.58
C ALA A 259 10.35 11.61 -23.40
N ASN A 260 10.74 10.35 -23.36
CA ASN A 260 11.90 9.82 -24.06
C ASN A 260 11.57 8.48 -24.74
N GLN A 261 12.54 7.80 -25.34
CA GLN A 261 12.35 6.51 -25.97
C GLN A 261 12.89 5.34 -25.14
N GLY A 262 13.55 5.64 -24.04
CA GLY A 262 14.08 4.63 -23.13
C GLY A 262 12.96 3.84 -22.45
N LYS A 263 13.28 2.63 -22.01
CA LYS A 263 12.38 1.78 -21.23
C LYS A 263 13.14 1.13 -20.10
N ALA A 264 12.44 0.94 -18.97
CA ALA A 264 12.94 0.12 -17.89
C ALA A 264 12.50 -1.34 -18.08
N PHE A 265 13.42 -2.24 -17.80
CA PHE A 265 13.15 -3.67 -17.71
C PHE A 265 13.42 -4.12 -16.28
N SER A 266 12.48 -4.80 -15.68
CA SER A 266 12.65 -5.38 -14.37
C SER A 266 12.14 -6.82 -14.33
N GLY A 267 12.69 -7.59 -13.42
CA GLY A 267 12.28 -8.97 -13.22
C GLY A 267 12.49 -9.39 -11.78
N SER A 268 11.64 -10.30 -11.32
CA SER A 268 11.70 -10.87 -9.97
C SER A 268 11.64 -12.38 -10.03
N LEU A 269 12.52 -13.05 -9.28
CA LEU A 269 12.38 -14.46 -8.93
C LEU A 269 11.80 -14.54 -7.53
N ASN A 270 10.65 -15.21 -7.40
CA ASN A 270 9.87 -15.26 -6.18
C ASN A 270 9.93 -16.65 -5.58
N PHE A 271 10.38 -16.76 -4.34
CA PHE A 271 10.57 -18.01 -3.64
C PHE A 271 9.77 -18.06 -2.34
N LYS A 272 9.09 -19.18 -2.11
CA LYS A 272 8.41 -19.52 -0.87
C LYS A 272 8.75 -20.94 -0.45
N PRO A 273 9.98 -21.20 0.04
CA PRO A 273 10.42 -22.57 0.36
C PRO A 273 9.53 -23.26 1.40
N THR A 274 8.99 -22.47 2.34
CA THR A 274 8.04 -22.93 3.37
C THR A 274 6.97 -21.87 3.61
N ASP A 275 5.90 -22.19 4.35
CA ASP A 275 4.89 -21.21 4.73
C ASP A 275 5.41 -20.09 5.66
N LYS A 276 6.58 -20.31 6.27
CA LYS A 276 7.21 -19.36 7.18
C LYS A 276 8.30 -18.52 6.53
N TRP A 277 8.79 -18.90 5.35
CA TRP A 277 9.93 -18.27 4.70
C TRP A 277 9.60 -17.94 3.25
N TRP A 278 9.80 -16.71 2.90
CA TRP A 278 9.73 -16.22 1.53
C TRP A 278 10.87 -15.24 1.26
N PHE A 279 11.32 -15.17 0.02
CA PHE A 279 12.23 -14.15 -0.45
C PHE A 279 12.08 -13.94 -1.96
N ASN A 280 12.41 -12.74 -2.41
CA ASN A 280 12.47 -12.38 -3.81
C ASN A 280 13.85 -11.86 -4.15
N ILE A 281 14.27 -12.09 -5.39
CA ILE A 281 15.44 -11.47 -6.00
C ILE A 281 14.93 -10.66 -7.16
N VAL A 282 15.14 -9.35 -7.12
CA VAL A 282 14.67 -8.40 -8.12
C VAL A 282 15.87 -7.79 -8.83
N GLY A 283 15.87 -7.77 -10.14
CA GLY A 283 16.86 -7.08 -10.95
C GLY A 283 16.21 -6.10 -11.90
N TRP A 284 16.90 -5.02 -12.25
CA TRP A 284 16.39 -4.02 -13.19
C TRP A 284 17.50 -3.37 -13.99
N PHE A 285 17.09 -2.83 -15.13
CA PHE A 285 17.87 -1.95 -15.97
C PHE A 285 16.96 -0.87 -16.53
N ASP A 286 17.35 0.39 -16.38
CA ASP A 286 16.62 1.56 -16.87
C ASP A 286 17.57 2.45 -17.67
N ASP A 287 17.25 2.71 -18.93
CA ASP A 287 17.99 3.62 -19.81
C ASP A 287 17.07 4.75 -20.24
N GLN A 288 17.19 5.86 -19.54
CA GLN A 288 16.32 7.03 -19.76
C GLN A 288 16.85 8.01 -20.81
N SER A 289 17.65 7.55 -21.73
CA SER A 289 18.21 8.35 -22.85
C SER A 289 18.79 9.74 -22.44
N ALA A 290 19.78 10.22 -23.07
CA ALA A 290 20.63 11.33 -22.69
C ALA A 290 21.78 10.93 -21.73
N GLY A 291 22.12 9.63 -21.68
CA GLY A 291 23.31 9.15 -20.97
C GLY A 291 23.13 8.93 -19.46
N SER A 292 21.90 8.79 -19.00
CA SER A 292 21.63 8.41 -17.61
C SER A 292 21.00 7.02 -17.57
N SER A 293 21.72 6.04 -17.11
CA SER A 293 21.19 4.68 -16.90
C SER A 293 21.22 4.32 -15.41
N THR A 294 20.30 3.48 -15.01
CA THR A 294 20.27 2.91 -13.65
C THR A 294 20.06 1.42 -13.75
N SER A 295 20.86 0.65 -13.02
CA SER A 295 20.68 -0.79 -12.94
C SER A 295 20.94 -1.26 -11.51
N GLY A 296 20.47 -2.45 -11.19
CA GLY A 296 20.75 -2.96 -9.86
C GLY A 296 20.09 -4.29 -9.58
N ILE A 297 20.30 -4.72 -8.35
CA ILE A 297 19.74 -5.94 -7.80
C ILE A 297 19.31 -5.70 -6.35
N GLU A 298 18.18 -6.27 -6.00
CA GLU A 298 17.61 -6.25 -4.66
C GLU A 298 17.30 -7.68 -4.22
N THR A 299 17.45 -7.96 -2.95
CA THR A 299 16.86 -9.14 -2.31
C THR A 299 16.07 -8.72 -1.10
N ILE A 300 14.79 -9.09 -1.09
CA ILE A 300 13.86 -8.86 0.00
C ILE A 300 13.30 -10.17 0.49
N GLY A 301 13.04 -10.28 1.78
CA GLY A 301 12.44 -11.49 2.31
C GLY A 301 11.96 -11.35 3.73
N GLY A 302 11.33 -12.42 4.21
CA GLY A 302 10.80 -12.48 5.56
C GLY A 302 10.76 -13.91 6.09
N TYR A 303 10.88 -14.01 7.41
CA TYR A 303 10.77 -15.27 8.12
C TYR A 303 9.88 -15.14 9.36
N GLN A 304 8.92 -16.03 9.49
CA GLN A 304 8.03 -16.11 10.64
C GLN A 304 8.51 -17.20 11.59
N PHE A 305 9.22 -16.82 12.66
CA PHE A 305 9.76 -17.79 13.64
C PHE A 305 8.64 -18.48 14.41
N THR A 306 7.70 -17.70 14.92
CA THR A 306 6.52 -18.16 15.65
C THR A 306 5.30 -17.38 15.19
N GLU A 307 4.11 -17.69 15.68
CA GLU A 307 2.91 -16.88 15.43
C GLU A 307 3.06 -15.41 15.90
N LYS A 308 3.99 -15.15 16.83
CA LYS A 308 4.18 -13.83 17.44
C LYS A 308 5.42 -13.11 16.95
N LEU A 309 6.48 -13.84 16.54
CA LEU A 309 7.79 -13.28 16.19
C LEU A 309 8.06 -13.46 14.71
N GLY A 310 8.28 -12.37 14.00
CA GLY A 310 8.68 -12.35 12.62
C GLY A 310 9.81 -11.37 12.35
N THR A 311 10.45 -11.52 11.21
CA THR A 311 11.52 -10.65 10.72
C THR A 311 11.39 -10.44 9.20
N GLY A 312 11.88 -9.28 8.75
CA GLY A 312 12.07 -8.94 7.34
C GLY A 312 13.48 -8.45 7.08
N TYR A 313 13.91 -8.51 5.86
CA TYR A 313 15.18 -7.95 5.41
C TYR A 313 15.08 -7.43 3.98
N GLU A 314 15.97 -6.50 3.66
CA GLU A 314 16.18 -5.92 2.34
C GLU A 314 17.66 -5.60 2.16
N VAL A 315 18.22 -5.95 1.00
CA VAL A 315 19.59 -5.62 0.62
C VAL A 315 19.57 -5.19 -0.84
N ASP A 316 20.14 -4.03 -1.12
CA ASP A 316 20.14 -3.41 -2.44
C ASP A 316 21.53 -3.06 -2.93
N TYR A 317 21.67 -3.11 -4.24
CA TYR A 317 22.78 -2.51 -4.97
C TYR A 317 22.21 -1.75 -6.17
N PHE A 318 22.56 -0.48 -6.30
CA PHE A 318 22.25 0.38 -7.43
C PHE A 318 23.52 0.87 -8.08
N HIS A 319 23.56 0.81 -9.39
CA HIS A 319 24.55 1.43 -10.23
C HIS A 319 23.89 2.57 -11.04
N PHE A 320 24.39 3.76 -10.87
CA PHE A 320 23.99 4.93 -11.64
C PHE A 320 25.04 5.23 -12.69
N GLY A 321 24.67 5.16 -13.97
CA GLY A 321 25.50 5.58 -15.08
C GLY A 321 25.72 7.10 -15.09
N PRO A 322 26.60 7.59 -15.95
CA PRO A 322 26.91 9.02 -16.01
C PRO A 322 25.66 9.83 -16.39
N ALA A 323 25.42 10.92 -15.67
CA ALA A 323 24.42 11.91 -16.07
C ALA A 323 24.83 12.60 -17.37
N SER A 324 23.85 13.14 -18.12
CA SER A 324 24.13 13.87 -19.37
C SER A 324 25.18 14.95 -19.17
N GLY A 325 26.26 14.87 -19.94
CA GLY A 325 27.39 15.79 -19.84
C GLY A 325 28.41 15.49 -18.73
N SER A 326 28.26 14.38 -18.01
CA SER A 326 29.18 13.86 -17.00
C SER A 326 29.78 12.54 -17.46
N THR A 327 30.94 12.19 -16.90
CA THR A 327 31.55 10.86 -17.09
C THR A 327 31.60 10.04 -15.80
N GLY A 328 31.12 10.61 -14.69
CA GLY A 328 31.11 9.95 -13.38
C GLY A 328 29.94 9.00 -13.19
N THR A 329 30.20 7.86 -12.61
CA THR A 329 29.20 6.89 -12.15
C THR A 329 29.09 6.94 -10.65
N ALA A 330 28.02 6.39 -10.07
CA ALA A 330 27.87 6.24 -8.64
C ALA A 330 27.27 4.86 -8.31
N ASP A 331 27.74 4.28 -7.21
CA ASP A 331 27.20 3.05 -6.67
C ASP A 331 26.57 3.30 -5.30
N LEU A 332 25.40 2.70 -5.06
CA LEU A 332 24.69 2.77 -3.81
C LEU A 332 24.43 1.36 -3.28
N TRP A 333 24.74 1.17 -2.01
CA TRP A 333 24.42 -0.04 -1.27
C TRP A 333 23.47 0.29 -0.12
N SER A 334 22.51 -0.56 0.11
CA SER A 334 21.70 -0.45 1.30
C SER A 334 21.40 -1.81 1.94
N VAL A 335 21.13 -1.75 3.25
CA VAL A 335 20.69 -2.90 4.02
C VAL A 335 19.66 -2.46 5.05
N GLY A 336 18.55 -3.17 5.13
CA GLY A 336 17.48 -2.98 6.10
C GLY A 336 17.06 -4.27 6.77
N GLY A 337 16.67 -4.15 8.02
CA GLY A 337 16.16 -5.27 8.79
C GLY A 337 15.02 -4.83 9.70
N TRP A 338 14.01 -5.67 9.76
CA TRP A 338 12.82 -5.50 10.58
C TRP A 338 12.65 -6.69 11.49
N VAL A 339 12.25 -6.44 12.73
CA VAL A 339 11.81 -7.47 13.65
C VAL A 339 10.55 -7.00 14.36
N TRP A 340 9.57 -7.87 14.50
CA TRP A 340 8.36 -7.55 15.26
C TRP A 340 7.95 -8.68 16.17
N TYR A 341 7.35 -8.31 17.29
CA TYR A 341 6.82 -9.24 18.26
C TYR A 341 5.45 -8.82 18.76
N ASN A 342 4.48 -9.71 18.63
CA ASN A 342 3.11 -9.51 19.12
C ASN A 342 2.97 -10.09 20.54
N PHE A 343 2.96 -9.23 21.54
CA PHE A 343 2.75 -9.62 22.94
C PHE A 343 1.37 -10.25 23.14
N THR A 344 0.36 -9.60 22.54
CA THR A 344 -1.04 -10.03 22.52
C THR A 344 -1.62 -9.80 21.11
N SER A 345 -2.89 -10.15 20.89
CA SER A 345 -3.61 -9.80 19.66
C SER A 345 -3.82 -8.28 19.45
N LYS A 346 -3.59 -7.46 20.47
CA LYS A 346 -3.82 -6.01 20.44
C LYS A 346 -2.56 -5.17 20.63
N VAL A 347 -1.51 -5.77 21.16
CA VAL A 347 -0.27 -5.03 21.50
C VAL A 347 0.93 -5.78 20.94
N GLY A 348 1.76 -5.08 20.21
CA GLY A 348 3.03 -5.56 19.68
C GLY A 348 4.09 -4.46 19.71
N ALA A 349 5.30 -4.82 19.34
CA ALA A 349 6.38 -3.90 19.09
C ALA A 349 7.10 -4.27 17.81
N ALA A 350 7.70 -3.28 17.16
CA ALA A 350 8.54 -3.46 16.00
C ALA A 350 9.82 -2.63 16.14
N PHE A 351 10.89 -3.16 15.58
CA PHE A 351 12.17 -2.48 15.46
C PHE A 351 12.64 -2.57 14.02
N ARG A 352 13.13 -1.44 13.49
CA ARG A 352 13.80 -1.35 12.18
C ARG A 352 15.18 -0.75 12.36
N ALA A 353 16.14 -1.31 11.63
CA ALA A 353 17.44 -0.71 11.40
C ALA A 353 17.70 -0.70 9.89
N ASP A 354 18.06 0.44 9.35
CA ASP A 354 18.43 0.59 7.95
C ASP A 354 19.67 1.46 7.76
N PHE A 355 20.41 1.17 6.71
CA PHE A 355 21.65 1.83 6.36
C PHE A 355 21.79 1.93 4.84
N VAL A 356 22.22 3.10 4.38
CA VAL A 356 22.48 3.41 2.97
C VAL A 356 23.87 4.00 2.83
N SER A 357 24.62 3.54 1.85
CA SER A 357 25.96 4.01 1.53
C SER A 357 26.09 4.29 0.05
N GLN A 358 26.65 5.42 -0.31
CA GLN A 358 26.93 5.78 -1.71
C GLN A 358 28.40 6.22 -1.83
N ASP A 359 29.10 5.76 -2.89
CA ASP A 359 30.52 6.00 -3.06
C ASP A 359 30.87 7.35 -3.68
N HIS A 360 29.97 7.93 -4.50
CA HIS A 360 30.13 9.24 -5.14
C HIS A 360 28.88 10.13 -4.90
N GLY A 361 29.13 11.37 -4.55
CA GLY A 361 28.17 12.31 -4.03
C GLY A 361 26.86 12.41 -4.73
N LEU A 362 25.82 12.03 -4.08
CA LEU A 362 24.45 12.47 -4.21
C LEU A 362 23.47 11.45 -3.63
N LEU A 363 23.53 11.18 -2.36
CA LEU A 363 22.35 10.64 -1.69
C LEU A 363 21.24 11.67 -1.83
N GLY A 364 20.29 11.41 -2.68
CA GLY A 364 19.06 12.15 -2.79
C GLY A 364 18.54 12.46 -4.18
N PRO A 365 19.27 13.17 -5.06
CA PRO A 365 18.64 13.58 -6.32
C PRO A 365 18.63 12.53 -7.42
N ALA A 366 19.43 11.46 -7.33
CA ALA A 366 19.56 10.51 -8.44
C ALA A 366 18.29 9.69 -8.69
N VAL A 367 17.49 9.45 -7.66
CA VAL A 367 16.23 8.68 -7.79
C VAL A 367 15.01 9.58 -7.79
N ARG A 368 15.07 10.76 -7.13
CA ARG A 368 13.95 11.71 -7.09
C ARG A 368 14.44 13.16 -7.05
N PRO A 369 14.26 13.95 -8.13
CA PRO A 369 14.56 15.38 -8.12
C PRO A 369 13.71 16.10 -7.06
N GLY A 370 14.37 16.87 -6.17
CA GLY A 370 13.70 17.75 -5.22
C GLY A 370 13.76 17.36 -3.75
N ALA A 371 14.17 16.14 -3.42
CA ALA A 371 14.36 15.71 -2.03
C ALA A 371 15.77 15.95 -1.48
N GLY A 372 16.52 16.83 -2.10
CA GLY A 372 17.93 17.01 -1.87
C GLY A 372 18.30 17.23 -0.41
N LEU A 373 19.06 16.28 0.14
CA LEU A 373 20.08 16.65 1.10
C LEU A 373 21.02 17.60 0.36
N THR A 374 21.03 18.87 0.71
CA THR A 374 22.07 19.77 0.26
C THR A 374 23.20 19.68 1.28
N PRO A 375 24.24 18.87 1.04
CA PRO A 375 25.40 18.89 1.91
C PRO A 375 26.04 20.26 1.80
N THR A 376 26.32 20.89 2.93
CA THR A 376 27.24 22.03 2.99
C THR A 376 28.66 21.46 2.84
N GLY A 377 29.12 21.29 1.59
CA GLY A 377 30.45 20.72 1.32
C GLY A 377 30.55 20.15 -0.09
N SER A 378 31.72 19.64 -0.45
CA SER A 378 31.97 19.07 -1.77
C SER A 378 30.98 17.97 -2.10
N THR A 379 30.21 18.16 -3.14
CA THR A 379 29.14 17.27 -3.63
C THR A 379 29.67 16.01 -4.30
N LEU A 380 30.96 15.75 -4.22
CA LEU A 380 31.62 14.68 -4.99
C LEU A 380 32.10 13.51 -4.12
N ASP A 381 32.08 13.65 -2.81
CA ASP A 381 32.48 12.58 -1.91
C ASP A 381 31.27 11.73 -1.53
N GLY A 382 31.46 10.44 -1.49
CA GLY A 382 30.47 9.48 -1.02
C GLY A 382 30.05 9.69 0.43
N GLY A 383 29.00 9.03 0.87
CA GLY A 383 28.54 9.16 2.25
C GLY A 383 27.56 8.08 2.66
N ASN A 384 27.21 8.15 3.92
CA ASN A 384 26.39 7.14 4.59
C ASN A 384 25.21 7.79 5.32
N MET A 385 24.11 7.08 5.38
CA MET A 385 22.98 7.38 6.24
C MET A 385 22.47 6.11 6.90
N GLY A 386 21.96 6.25 8.12
CA GLY A 386 21.34 5.13 8.82
C GLY A 386 20.21 5.59 9.71
N SER A 387 19.27 4.69 9.99
CA SER A 387 18.21 4.94 10.96
C SER A 387 17.96 3.73 11.86
N LEU A 388 17.54 4.02 13.09
CA LEU A 388 17.04 3.07 14.05
C LEU A 388 15.64 3.53 14.47
N THR A 389 14.66 2.66 14.34
CA THR A 389 13.26 3.00 14.66
C THR A 389 12.66 1.93 15.56
N ALA A 390 12.06 2.37 16.66
CA ALA A 390 11.28 1.51 17.56
C ALA A 390 9.84 2.00 17.61
N THR A 391 8.89 1.08 17.41
CA THR A 391 7.46 1.37 17.32
C THR A 391 6.68 0.43 18.24
N LEU A 392 5.75 0.96 19.02
CA LEU A 392 4.71 0.16 19.63
C LEU A 392 3.50 0.09 18.70
N ASN A 393 2.92 -1.08 18.56
CA ASN A 393 1.71 -1.31 17.79
C ASN A 393 0.54 -1.59 18.72
N PHE A 394 -0.44 -0.70 18.76
CA PHE A 394 -1.66 -0.87 19.53
C PHE A 394 -2.86 -0.93 18.59
N THR A 395 -3.57 -2.06 18.58
CA THR A 395 -4.73 -2.34 17.74
C THR A 395 -5.95 -2.57 18.63
N PRO A 396 -6.59 -1.49 19.19
CA PRO A 396 -7.71 -1.62 20.11
C PRO A 396 -8.94 -2.25 19.46
N ALA A 397 -9.13 -2.04 18.16
CA ALA A 397 -10.17 -2.66 17.32
C ALA A 397 -9.55 -3.13 16.01
N ALA A 398 -10.25 -3.99 15.27
CA ALA A 398 -9.71 -4.67 14.08
C ALA A 398 -9.25 -3.72 12.97
N ASN A 399 -9.86 -2.55 12.87
CA ASN A 399 -9.64 -1.58 11.79
C ASN A 399 -8.89 -0.31 12.22
N ILE A 400 -8.37 -0.25 13.46
CA ILE A 400 -7.58 0.88 13.93
C ILE A 400 -6.24 0.42 14.48
N LYS A 401 -5.17 1.08 14.08
CA LYS A 401 -3.80 0.84 14.54
C LYS A 401 -3.19 2.17 15.00
N ILE A 402 -2.66 2.21 16.20
CA ILE A 402 -2.02 3.37 16.83
C ILE A 402 -0.56 3.00 17.06
N GLN A 403 0.36 3.83 16.62
CA GLN A 403 1.78 3.52 16.54
C GLN A 403 2.64 4.66 17.13
N PRO A 404 2.80 4.73 18.48
CA PRO A 404 3.86 5.54 19.07
C PRO A 404 5.23 5.06 18.56
N GLU A 405 6.08 6.00 18.17
CA GLU A 405 7.35 5.70 17.51
C GLU A 405 8.45 6.65 17.99
N ILE A 406 9.66 6.11 18.15
CA ILE A 406 10.90 6.86 18.28
C ILE A 406 11.86 6.44 17.17
N ARG A 407 12.49 7.43 16.55
CA ARG A 407 13.43 7.25 15.45
C ARG A 407 14.70 8.03 15.72
N TYR A 408 15.84 7.42 15.47
CA TYR A 408 17.16 8.04 15.43
C TYR A 408 17.72 7.95 14.03
N ASP A 409 18.08 9.08 13.42
CA ASP A 409 18.74 9.15 12.12
C ASP A 409 20.16 9.66 12.29
N TYR A 410 21.06 9.15 11.46
CA TYR A 410 22.45 9.52 11.39
C TYR A 410 22.89 9.65 9.93
N THR A 411 23.80 10.58 9.66
CA THR A 411 24.47 10.73 8.35
C THR A 411 25.92 11.16 8.52
N SER A 412 26.78 10.73 7.60
CA SER A 412 28.15 11.21 7.48
C SER A 412 28.23 12.59 6.80
N TYR A 413 27.14 13.06 6.19
CA TYR A 413 27.08 14.40 5.58
C TYR A 413 26.85 15.47 6.64
N ASN A 414 27.83 16.33 6.82
CA ASN A 414 27.74 17.39 7.82
C ASN A 414 26.58 18.35 7.52
N GLY A 415 25.73 18.57 8.50
CA GLY A 415 24.60 19.50 8.40
C GLY A 415 23.42 19.04 7.54
N ALA A 416 23.41 17.80 7.03
CA ALA A 416 22.38 17.35 6.10
C ALA A 416 21.01 17.11 6.77
N LEU A 417 20.96 16.91 8.08
CA LEU A 417 19.74 16.75 8.84
C LEU A 417 19.34 18.05 9.54
N ASN A 418 18.94 19.06 8.74
CA ASN A 418 18.57 20.40 9.22
C ASN A 418 19.70 21.15 9.96
N GLY A 419 20.95 20.99 9.54
CA GLY A 419 22.13 21.59 10.16
C GLY A 419 22.93 20.63 11.04
N ASP A 420 22.40 19.46 11.34
CA ASP A 420 23.03 18.42 12.15
C ASP A 420 23.40 17.17 11.32
N SER A 421 24.22 16.30 11.90
CA SER A 421 24.55 14.98 11.34
C SER A 421 23.79 13.83 12.02
N SER A 422 22.97 14.15 12.99
CA SER A 422 22.07 13.19 13.64
C SER A 422 20.86 13.87 14.21
N ARG A 423 19.78 13.09 14.41
CA ARG A 423 18.56 13.62 15.02
C ARG A 423 17.78 12.51 15.71
N VAL A 424 16.91 12.92 16.63
CA VAL A 424 15.89 12.08 17.25
C VAL A 424 14.52 12.65 16.93
N ILE A 425 13.63 11.82 16.44
CA ILE A 425 12.23 12.15 16.18
C ILE A 425 11.36 11.24 17.04
N ILE A 426 10.40 11.82 17.73
CA ILE A 426 9.41 11.09 18.54
C ILE A 426 8.01 11.48 18.10
N GLY A 427 7.10 10.55 18.11
CA GLY A 427 5.73 10.87 17.73
C GLY A 427 4.79 9.68 17.81
N CYS A 428 3.63 9.86 17.22
CA CYS A 428 2.61 8.85 17.16
C CYS A 428 1.84 8.98 15.86
N GLY A 429 1.69 7.87 15.16
CA GLY A 429 0.79 7.77 14.03
C GLY A 429 -0.44 6.93 14.35
N ALA A 430 -1.50 7.13 13.59
CA ALA A 430 -2.71 6.33 13.66
C ALA A 430 -3.24 6.04 12.26
N SER A 431 -3.70 4.82 12.03
CA SER A 431 -4.30 4.38 10.77
C SER A 431 -5.67 3.76 11.05
N TYR A 432 -6.70 4.20 10.31
CA TYR A 432 -8.01 3.55 10.27
C TYR A 432 -8.19 2.92 8.90
N MET A 433 -8.45 1.61 8.86
CA MET A 433 -8.60 0.81 7.64
C MET A 433 -10.07 0.41 7.45
N PHE A 434 -10.60 0.46 6.23
CA PHE A 434 -11.99 0.12 5.89
C PHE A 434 -12.10 -0.69 4.61
#